data_76f2613215dcfa5b1a313ef0eb9afad5
#
_entry.id   76f2613215dcfa5b1a313ef0eb9afad5
#
_cell.length_a   1.000
_cell.length_b   1.000
_cell.length_c   1.000
_cell.angle_alpha   90.00
_cell.angle_beta   90.00
_cell.angle_gamma   90.00
#
_symmetry.space_group_name_H-M   'P 1'
#
loop_
_entity.id
_entity.type
_entity.pdbx_description
1 polymer ?
#
loop_
_entity_poly.entity_id
_entity_poly.type
_entity_poly.pdbx_seq_one_letter_code
_entity_poly.pdbx_strand_id
1 'polypeptide(L)'
;MKILSIIVGIIILICIVLGIWFFISQRQTPPSYLQNNLGSSFPIPTQTSNNSSGSSQQASSTQEVTQAFSQQTNISDPTLTAGTAIVVFPYALQPWSTTNGGGAALLQYDSVKGWVLISGGGGVWDVPSLVTMGVPQSIAIQLITALKQGK
;
A
#
# COMPACT_ATOMS: atom_id res chain seq x y z
N MET A 1 2.85 48.24 -23.46
CA MET A 1 3.56 47.45 -22.41
C MET A 1 2.77 47.23 -21.12
N LYS A 2 1.89 48.14 -20.66
CA LYS A 2 1.15 47.97 -19.37
C LYS A 2 0.15 46.82 -19.34
N ILE A 3 -0.51 46.51 -20.46
CA ILE A 3 -1.54 45.44 -20.53
C ILE A 3 -0.89 44.04 -20.40
N LEU A 4 0.27 43.82 -21.01
CA LEU A 4 0.99 42.54 -20.93
C LEU A 4 1.40 42.20 -19.48
N SER A 5 1.85 43.21 -18.73
CA SER A 5 2.24 43.06 -17.32
C SER A 5 1.05 42.68 -16.42
N ILE A 6 -0.15 43.18 -16.71
CA ILE A 6 -1.37 42.87 -15.98
C ILE A 6 -1.79 41.39 -16.24
N ILE A 7 -1.72 40.96 -17.50
CA ILE A 7 -2.08 39.57 -17.88
C ILE A 7 -1.13 38.57 -17.21
N VAL A 8 0.18 38.83 -17.22
CA VAL A 8 1.16 37.96 -16.54
C VAL A 8 0.91 37.89 -15.04
N GLY A 9 0.57 39.02 -14.39
CA GLY A 9 0.23 39.04 -12.97
C GLY A 9 -1.00 38.18 -12.61
N ILE A 10 -2.04 38.21 -13.46
CA ILE A 10 -3.26 37.40 -13.26
C ILE A 10 -2.96 35.90 -13.40
N ILE A 11 -2.16 35.51 -14.39
CA ILE A 11 -1.79 34.10 -14.60
C ILE A 11 -1.01 33.57 -13.39
N ILE A 12 -0.05 34.32 -12.86
CA ILE A 12 0.72 33.92 -11.67
C ILE A 12 -0.19 33.75 -10.46
N LEU A 13 -1.14 34.67 -10.25
CA LEU A 13 -2.10 34.60 -9.15
C LEU A 13 -2.98 33.31 -9.23
N ILE A 14 -3.47 33.01 -10.44
CA ILE A 14 -4.27 31.80 -10.67
C ILE A 14 -3.45 30.51 -10.38
N CYS A 15 -2.18 30.46 -10.81
CA CYS A 15 -1.31 29.32 -10.53
C CYS A 15 -1.06 29.13 -9.03
N ILE A 16 -0.90 30.22 -8.27
CA ILE A 16 -0.71 30.15 -6.80
C ILE A 16 -1.98 29.61 -6.13
N VAL A 17 -3.16 30.12 -6.50
CA VAL A 17 -4.43 29.67 -5.92
C VAL A 17 -4.70 28.18 -6.22
N LEU A 18 -4.46 27.75 -7.45
CA LEU A 18 -4.62 26.33 -7.83
C LEU A 18 -3.61 25.45 -7.11
N GLY A 19 -2.37 25.89 -6.93
CA GLY A 19 -1.33 25.17 -6.19
C GLY A 19 -1.70 24.99 -4.71
N ILE A 20 -2.22 26.02 -4.05
CA ILE A 20 -2.69 25.95 -2.66
C ILE A 20 -3.90 25.02 -2.54
N TRP A 21 -4.85 25.10 -3.47
CA TRP A 21 -6.03 24.25 -3.47
C TRP A 21 -5.67 22.76 -3.64
N PHE A 22 -4.73 22.46 -4.53
CA PHE A 22 -4.20 21.10 -4.72
C PHE A 22 -3.50 20.58 -3.46
N PHE A 23 -2.74 21.42 -2.76
CA PHE A 23 -2.03 21.02 -1.54
C PHE A 23 -2.98 20.77 -0.35
N ILE A 24 -4.08 21.53 -0.25
CA ILE A 24 -5.10 21.34 0.80
C ILE A 24 -5.93 20.09 0.53
N SER A 25 -6.23 19.79 -0.73
CA SER A 25 -7.01 18.62 -1.13
C SER A 25 -6.30 17.28 -0.82
N GLN A 26 -4.98 17.27 -0.67
CA GLN A 26 -4.22 16.08 -0.30
C GLN A 26 -4.19 15.78 1.20
N ARG A 27 -4.66 16.71 2.04
CA ARG A 27 -4.76 16.48 3.50
C ARG A 27 -6.12 15.93 3.91
N GLN A 28 -6.62 14.91 3.22
CA GLN A 28 -7.75 14.14 3.76
C GLN A 28 -7.24 13.27 4.89
N THR A 29 -7.60 13.66 6.11
CA THR A 29 -7.42 12.88 7.33
C THR A 29 -7.96 11.47 7.13
N PRO A 30 -7.20 10.43 7.56
CA PRO A 30 -7.72 9.08 7.54
C PRO A 30 -8.97 9.00 8.42
N PRO A 31 -10.01 8.25 8.01
CA PRO A 31 -11.21 8.07 8.82
C PRO A 31 -10.85 7.41 10.15
N SER A 32 -11.34 8.01 11.23
CA SER A 32 -11.19 7.56 12.61
C SER A 32 -11.99 6.27 12.84
N TYR A 33 -11.39 5.11 12.62
CA TYR A 33 -11.98 3.80 12.93
C TYR A 33 -11.47 3.22 14.25
N LEU A 34 -11.28 4.02 15.27
CA LEU A 34 -10.97 3.48 16.60
C LEU A 34 -11.52 4.37 17.68
N GLN A 35 -12.83 4.24 17.96
CA GLN A 35 -13.34 4.47 19.30
C GLN A 35 -14.80 3.98 19.37
N ASN A 36 -14.97 2.69 19.71
CA ASN A 36 -16.08 2.20 20.51
C ASN A 36 -15.90 0.71 20.74
N ASN A 37 -15.29 0.36 21.85
CA ASN A 37 -15.63 -0.83 22.64
C ASN A 37 -14.73 -0.92 23.88
N LEU A 38 -14.96 0.01 24.80
CA LEU A 38 -14.61 -0.19 26.21
C LEU A 38 -15.93 -0.25 26.99
N GLY A 39 -16.31 -1.43 27.38
CA GLY A 39 -17.35 -1.60 28.39
C GLY A 39 -18.44 -2.60 28.01
N SER A 40 -18.19 -3.87 28.18
CA SER A 40 -19.22 -4.85 28.60
C SER A 40 -18.55 -6.15 29.01
N SER A 41 -18.45 -6.37 30.30
CA SER A 41 -18.18 -7.66 30.91
C SER A 41 -19.32 -8.62 30.64
N PHE A 42 -19.06 -9.67 29.82
CA PHE A 42 -19.93 -10.84 29.70
C PHE A 42 -19.12 -12.11 29.92
N PRO A 43 -19.75 -13.17 30.52
CA PRO A 43 -19.06 -14.37 30.95
C PRO A 43 -18.56 -15.19 29.76
N ILE A 44 -17.39 -15.77 29.94
CA ILE A 44 -16.70 -16.64 28.98
C ILE A 44 -17.51 -17.93 28.77
N PRO A 45 -18.06 -18.19 27.58
CA PRO A 45 -18.33 -19.56 27.17
C PRO A 45 -17.06 -20.13 26.54
N THR A 46 -16.62 -21.24 27.07
CA THR A 46 -15.57 -22.10 26.49
C THR A 46 -15.96 -22.43 25.05
N GLN A 47 -15.36 -21.75 24.08
CA GLN A 47 -15.51 -22.07 22.67
C GLN A 47 -14.31 -22.88 22.20
N THR A 48 -14.60 -24.11 21.86
CA THR A 48 -13.77 -25.01 21.07
C THR A 48 -13.30 -24.30 19.80
N SER A 49 -11.99 -24.16 19.68
CA SER A 49 -11.34 -23.54 18.52
C SER A 49 -11.61 -24.33 17.24
N ASN A 50 -12.52 -23.82 16.41
CA ASN A 50 -12.53 -24.16 14.98
C ASN A 50 -11.77 -23.06 14.22
N ASN A 51 -10.46 -23.19 14.17
CA ASN A 51 -9.52 -22.32 13.44
C ASN A 51 -9.53 -22.62 11.93
N SER A 52 -10.67 -22.51 11.27
CA SER A 52 -10.73 -22.73 9.80
C SER A 52 -11.04 -21.47 8.97
N SER A 53 -11.43 -20.35 9.61
CA SER A 53 -11.84 -19.15 8.86
C SER A 53 -10.70 -18.20 8.52
N GLY A 54 -9.56 -18.26 9.21
CA GLY A 54 -8.42 -17.36 8.97
C GLY A 54 -7.60 -17.69 7.73
N SER A 55 -7.48 -18.98 7.40
CA SER A 55 -6.64 -19.41 6.27
C SER A 55 -7.27 -19.13 4.89
N SER A 56 -8.58 -19.16 4.78
CA SER A 56 -9.28 -18.90 3.50
C SER A 56 -9.24 -17.43 3.10
N GLN A 57 -9.37 -16.52 4.06
CA GLN A 57 -9.35 -15.09 3.81
C GLN A 57 -7.94 -14.58 3.47
N GLN A 58 -6.92 -15.16 4.10
CA GLN A 58 -5.53 -14.84 3.80
C GLN A 58 -5.08 -15.41 2.45
N ALA A 59 -5.53 -16.58 2.07
CA ALA A 59 -5.23 -17.17 0.77
C ALA A 59 -5.85 -16.36 -0.38
N SER A 60 -7.10 -15.88 -0.23
CA SER A 60 -7.75 -15.05 -1.24
C SER A 60 -7.06 -13.69 -1.39
N SER A 61 -6.69 -13.03 -0.30
CA SER A 61 -5.96 -11.75 -0.35
C SER A 61 -4.57 -11.87 -0.97
N THR A 62 -3.86 -12.96 -0.74
CA THR A 62 -2.55 -13.24 -1.37
C THR A 62 -2.68 -13.41 -2.88
N GLN A 63 -3.70 -14.13 -3.34
CA GLN A 63 -3.96 -14.33 -4.77
C GLN A 63 -4.37 -13.02 -5.45
N GLU A 64 -5.20 -12.20 -4.83
CA GLU A 64 -5.60 -10.89 -5.33
C GLU A 64 -4.40 -9.95 -5.48
N VAL A 65 -3.47 -9.92 -4.51
CA VAL A 65 -2.22 -9.15 -4.59
C VAL A 65 -1.37 -9.60 -5.77
N THR A 66 -1.18 -10.92 -5.93
CA THR A 66 -0.38 -11.47 -7.04
C THR A 66 -1.00 -11.14 -8.41
N GLN A 67 -2.33 -11.20 -8.51
CA GLN A 67 -3.05 -10.83 -9.73
C GLN A 67 -2.90 -9.33 -10.04
N ALA A 68 -3.08 -8.47 -9.03
CA ALA A 68 -2.91 -7.02 -9.18
C ALA A 68 -1.47 -6.65 -9.59
N PHE A 69 -0.47 -7.29 -9.00
CA PHE A 69 0.93 -7.12 -9.41
C PHE A 69 1.13 -7.50 -10.86
N SER A 70 0.66 -8.67 -11.29
CA SER A 70 0.83 -9.16 -12.67
C SER A 70 0.16 -8.25 -13.71
N GLN A 71 -0.94 -7.61 -13.36
CA GLN A 71 -1.67 -6.69 -14.24
C GLN A 71 -1.06 -5.29 -14.31
N GLN A 72 -0.41 -4.84 -13.24
CA GLN A 72 0.04 -3.46 -13.08
C GLN A 72 1.57 -3.31 -13.21
N THR A 73 2.32 -4.42 -13.13
CA THR A 73 3.77 -4.36 -13.29
C THR A 73 4.16 -4.00 -14.73
N ASN A 74 5.19 -3.17 -14.85
CA ASN A 74 5.82 -2.84 -16.15
C ASN A 74 7.06 -3.70 -16.44
N ILE A 75 7.28 -4.77 -15.67
CA ILE A 75 8.40 -5.69 -15.88
C ILE A 75 8.05 -6.59 -17.07
N SER A 76 8.71 -6.34 -18.21
CA SER A 76 8.47 -7.06 -19.48
C SER A 76 9.39 -8.26 -19.65
N ASP A 77 9.92 -8.85 -18.59
CA ASP A 77 10.78 -10.03 -18.65
C ASP A 77 9.91 -11.31 -18.72
N PRO A 78 10.02 -12.15 -19.77
CA PRO A 78 9.24 -13.36 -19.90
C PRO A 78 9.55 -14.42 -18.84
N THR A 79 10.65 -14.27 -18.10
CA THR A 79 11.03 -15.15 -16.97
C THR A 79 10.52 -14.67 -15.63
N LEU A 80 9.69 -13.61 -15.61
CA LEU A 80 9.11 -13.05 -14.37
C LEU A 80 8.29 -14.12 -13.65
N THR A 81 8.68 -14.38 -12.41
CA THR A 81 7.99 -15.27 -11.50
C THR A 81 7.61 -14.50 -10.24
N ALA A 82 6.33 -14.53 -9.89
CA ALA A 82 5.82 -13.97 -8.65
C ALA A 82 5.95 -15.02 -7.53
N GLY A 83 6.54 -14.63 -6.39
CA GLY A 83 6.57 -15.42 -5.18
C GLY A 83 5.26 -15.31 -4.38
N THR A 84 5.25 -15.84 -3.16
CA THR A 84 4.09 -15.70 -2.26
C THR A 84 4.00 -14.27 -1.74
N ALA A 85 2.87 -13.61 -1.94
CA ALA A 85 2.63 -12.27 -1.42
C ALA A 85 2.53 -12.28 0.12
N ILE A 86 3.05 -11.23 0.75
CA ILE A 86 3.00 -10.99 2.18
C ILE A 86 2.01 -9.86 2.41
N VAL A 87 0.93 -10.14 3.12
CA VAL A 87 -0.16 -9.17 3.34
C VAL A 87 -0.22 -8.76 4.80
N VAL A 88 -0.09 -7.46 5.06
CA VAL A 88 -0.38 -6.78 6.32
C VAL A 88 -1.30 -5.61 6.01
N PHE A 89 -2.60 -5.87 6.01
CA PHE A 89 -3.61 -4.93 5.53
C PHE A 89 -3.46 -3.53 6.16
N PRO A 90 -3.56 -2.45 5.38
CA PRO A 90 -3.90 -2.36 3.95
C PRO A 90 -2.70 -2.39 2.98
N TYR A 91 -1.57 -2.94 3.37
CA TYR A 91 -0.36 -3.03 2.53
C TYR A 91 0.01 -4.48 2.26
N ALA A 92 0.71 -4.69 1.14
CA ALA A 92 1.27 -5.99 0.79
C ALA A 92 2.64 -5.83 0.11
N LEU A 93 3.52 -6.82 0.31
CA LEU A 93 4.74 -7.00 -0.47
C LEU A 93 4.58 -8.22 -1.36
N GLN A 94 4.80 -8.05 -2.66
CA GLN A 94 4.82 -9.12 -3.65
C GLN A 94 6.27 -9.38 -4.08
N PRO A 95 6.91 -10.43 -3.56
CA PRO A 95 8.23 -10.84 -4.07
C PRO A 95 8.13 -11.27 -5.52
N TRP A 96 9.17 -10.98 -6.28
CA TRP A 96 9.27 -11.41 -7.67
C TRP A 96 10.73 -11.70 -8.04
N SER A 97 10.94 -12.53 -9.07
CA SER A 97 12.25 -12.84 -9.62
C SER A 97 12.18 -13.01 -11.14
N THR A 98 13.33 -12.80 -11.78
CA THR A 98 13.60 -13.11 -13.18
C THR A 98 14.93 -13.83 -13.26
N THR A 99 15.35 -14.27 -14.44
CA THR A 99 16.71 -14.82 -14.65
C THR A 99 17.81 -13.80 -14.37
N ASN A 100 17.49 -12.50 -14.48
CA ASN A 100 18.47 -11.40 -14.37
C ASN A 100 18.46 -10.70 -13.01
N GLY A 101 17.56 -11.07 -12.11
CA GLY A 101 17.44 -10.44 -10.80
C GLY A 101 16.08 -10.65 -10.16
N GLY A 102 15.83 -9.91 -9.09
CA GLY A 102 14.58 -9.99 -8.37
C GLY A 102 14.40 -8.82 -7.42
N GLY A 103 13.28 -8.80 -6.75
CA GLY A 103 12.92 -7.75 -5.80
C GLY A 103 11.59 -8.03 -5.11
N ALA A 104 10.98 -6.96 -4.64
CA ALA A 104 9.60 -6.99 -4.18
C ALA A 104 8.87 -5.75 -4.71
N ALA A 105 7.57 -5.88 -4.87
CA ALA A 105 6.67 -4.78 -5.19
C ALA A 105 5.85 -4.43 -3.95
N LEU A 106 5.62 -3.15 -3.71
CA LEU A 106 4.73 -2.64 -2.66
C LEU A 106 3.37 -2.37 -3.28
N LEU A 107 2.33 -2.95 -2.70
CA LEU A 107 0.95 -2.67 -3.05
C LEU A 107 0.21 -2.13 -1.85
N GLN A 108 -0.83 -1.31 -2.12
CA GLN A 108 -1.75 -0.77 -1.13
C GLN A 108 -3.18 -1.07 -1.55
N TYR A 109 -4.01 -1.44 -0.60
CA TYR A 109 -5.43 -1.65 -0.84
C TYR A 109 -6.17 -0.32 -0.88
N ASP A 110 -6.88 -0.08 -1.98
CA ASP A 110 -7.83 1.01 -2.17
C ASP A 110 -9.24 0.44 -2.15
N SER A 111 -10.16 1.07 -1.43
CA SER A 111 -11.54 0.54 -1.26
C SER A 111 -12.36 0.52 -2.55
N VAL A 112 -11.96 1.27 -3.58
CA VAL A 112 -12.66 1.36 -4.87
C VAL A 112 -11.96 0.53 -5.95
N LYS A 113 -10.61 0.57 -5.96
CA LYS A 113 -9.79 -0.03 -7.02
C LYS A 113 -9.24 -1.41 -6.64
N GLY A 114 -9.35 -1.82 -5.36
CA GLY A 114 -8.67 -3.01 -4.84
C GLY A 114 -7.17 -2.78 -4.63
N TRP A 115 -6.36 -3.78 -4.87
CA TRP A 115 -4.91 -3.68 -4.72
C TRP A 115 -4.27 -2.84 -5.82
N VAL A 116 -3.52 -1.82 -5.44
CA VAL A 116 -2.85 -0.86 -6.34
C VAL A 116 -1.34 -0.95 -6.12
N LEU A 117 -0.60 -1.08 -7.21
CA LEU A 117 0.87 -1.08 -7.21
C LEU A 117 1.39 0.32 -6.90
N ILE A 118 2.14 0.46 -5.80
CA ILE A 118 2.77 1.72 -5.39
C ILE A 118 4.20 1.79 -5.93
N SER A 119 4.95 0.68 -5.82
CA SER A 119 6.33 0.60 -6.30
C SER A 119 6.68 -0.84 -6.65
N GLY A 120 7.28 -1.04 -7.82
CA GLY A 120 7.71 -2.36 -8.34
C GLY A 120 9.23 -2.53 -8.39
N GLY A 121 9.98 -1.79 -7.58
CA GLY A 121 11.45 -1.75 -7.63
C GLY A 121 12.14 -3.06 -7.32
N GLY A 122 13.29 -3.29 -7.95
CA GLY A 122 14.27 -4.28 -7.53
C GLY A 122 15.12 -3.73 -6.38
N GLY A 123 15.75 -4.62 -5.61
CA GLY A 123 16.68 -4.24 -4.56
C GLY A 123 16.27 -4.73 -3.16
N VAL A 124 17.01 -4.27 -2.16
CA VAL A 124 16.78 -4.64 -0.76
C VAL A 124 15.72 -3.71 -0.17
N TRP A 125 14.60 -4.28 0.21
CA TRP A 125 13.58 -3.58 0.94
C TRP A 125 13.89 -3.61 2.44
N ASP A 126 13.79 -2.45 3.08
CA ASP A 126 13.95 -2.28 4.52
C ASP A 126 12.84 -1.40 5.11
N VAL A 127 12.78 -1.34 6.43
CA VAL A 127 11.75 -0.56 7.13
C VAL A 127 11.83 0.93 6.78
N PRO A 128 13.01 1.60 6.77
CA PRO A 128 13.11 3.01 6.38
C PRO A 128 12.58 3.29 4.98
N SER A 129 12.89 2.44 4.01
CA SER A 129 12.40 2.59 2.62
C SER A 129 10.88 2.54 2.54
N LEU A 130 10.24 1.57 3.22
CA LEU A 130 8.79 1.48 3.27
C LEU A 130 8.14 2.69 3.95
N VAL A 131 8.72 3.17 5.05
CA VAL A 131 8.23 4.37 5.76
C VAL A 131 8.32 5.60 4.87
N THR A 132 9.39 5.76 4.09
CA THR A 132 9.54 6.85 3.12
C THR A 132 8.47 6.82 2.03
N MET A 133 7.96 5.63 1.69
CA MET A 133 6.84 5.44 0.75
C MET A 133 5.46 5.60 1.39
N GLY A 134 5.38 5.99 2.67
CA GLY A 134 4.13 6.24 3.37
C GLY A 134 3.55 5.04 4.12
N VAL A 135 4.26 3.92 4.19
CA VAL A 135 3.82 2.77 5.00
C VAL A 135 4.03 3.08 6.49
N PRO A 136 3.02 2.92 7.35
CA PRO A 136 3.18 3.07 8.79
C PRO A 136 4.29 2.17 9.35
N GLN A 137 5.12 2.68 10.25
CA GLN A 137 6.31 1.99 10.74
C GLN A 137 6.01 0.59 11.31
N SER A 138 4.90 0.44 12.05
CA SER A 138 4.47 -0.85 12.61
C SER A 138 4.15 -1.89 11.54
N ILE A 139 3.54 -1.46 10.44
CA ILE A 139 3.23 -2.32 9.28
C ILE A 139 4.52 -2.64 8.51
N ALA A 140 5.39 -1.65 8.30
CA ALA A 140 6.67 -1.85 7.63
C ALA A 140 7.53 -2.90 8.35
N ILE A 141 7.60 -2.86 9.69
CA ILE A 141 8.30 -3.86 10.50
C ILE A 141 7.73 -5.25 10.26
N GLN A 142 6.40 -5.42 10.28
CA GLN A 142 5.75 -6.72 10.07
C GLN A 142 6.00 -7.27 8.67
N LEU A 143 5.87 -6.44 7.64
CA LEU A 143 6.13 -6.82 6.25
C LEU A 143 7.57 -7.29 6.04
N ILE A 144 8.56 -6.53 6.55
CA ILE A 144 9.98 -6.87 6.40
C ILE A 144 10.34 -8.11 7.23
N THR A 145 9.76 -8.28 8.41
CA THR A 145 9.97 -9.48 9.22
C THR A 145 9.47 -10.72 8.49
N ALA A 146 8.26 -10.68 7.96
CA ALA A 146 7.68 -11.80 7.22
C ALA A 146 8.44 -12.08 5.91
N LEU A 147 8.91 -11.05 5.21
CA LEU A 147 9.73 -11.19 4.00
C LEU A 147 11.06 -11.94 4.28
N LYS A 148 11.67 -11.71 5.45
CA LYS A 148 12.90 -12.39 5.86
C LYS A 148 12.67 -13.84 6.29
N GLN A 149 11.50 -14.16 6.81
CA GLN A 149 11.14 -15.51 7.25
C GLN A 149 10.74 -16.43 6.09
N GLY A 150 10.30 -15.88 4.98
CA GLY A 150 9.90 -16.62 3.79
C GLY A 150 11.04 -16.99 2.82
N LYS A 151 12.31 -16.74 3.20
CA LYS A 151 13.50 -17.08 2.41
C LYS A 151 14.11 -18.41 2.82
#